data_eb58c2fc12a44a4beaa2455e3a5a06f1
#
_entry.id   eb58c2fc12a44a4beaa2455e3a5a06f1
#
_cell.length_a   1.000
_cell.length_b   1.000
_cell.length_c   1.000
_cell.angle_alpha   90.00
_cell.angle_beta   90.00
_cell.angle_gamma   90.00
#
_symmetry.space_group_name_H-M   'P 1'
#
loop_
_entity.id
_entity.type
_entity.pdbx_description
1 polymer ?
#
loop_
_entity_poly.entity_id
_entity_poly.type
_entity_poly.pdbx_seq_one_letter_code
_entity_poly.pdbx_strand_id
1 'polypeptide(L)'
;MSYSFRTEENILIVTVEDERATVEFSAALKQELLEKIEGNYNNVIFDLSKANFVDSSFLGTLVAGLKKCTMKNGDLKIVGLQEPVSSMFELTRLFKIFDILDTVDEAIKAF
;
A
#
# COMPACT_ATOMS: atom_id res chain seq x y z
N MET A 1 12.82 11.52 -1.50
CA MET A 1 12.49 10.13 -1.83
C MET A 1 11.02 10.04 -2.18
N SER A 2 10.66 9.17 -3.11
CA SER A 2 9.27 9.01 -3.52
C SER A 2 8.42 8.24 -2.51
N TYR A 3 9.06 7.47 -1.64
CA TYR A 3 8.38 6.69 -0.61
C TYR A 3 9.31 6.42 0.55
N SER A 4 8.74 6.06 1.69
CA SER A 4 9.51 5.72 2.88
C SER A 4 8.86 4.57 3.63
N PHE A 5 9.66 3.88 4.44
CA PHE A 5 9.21 2.77 5.26
C PHE A 5 9.42 3.10 6.73
N ARG A 6 8.46 2.69 7.57
CA ARG A 6 8.64 2.70 9.02
C ARG A 6 7.87 1.53 9.61
N THR A 7 8.12 1.23 10.87
CA THR A 7 7.50 0.11 11.57
C THR A 7 6.79 0.60 12.83
N GLU A 8 5.56 0.15 13.04
CA GLU A 8 4.84 0.32 14.31
C GLU A 8 4.14 -0.98 14.64
N GLU A 9 4.35 -1.49 15.86
CA GLU A 9 3.71 -2.72 16.36
C GLU A 9 3.87 -3.91 15.41
N ASN A 10 5.06 -4.05 14.83
CA ASN A 10 5.39 -5.09 13.85
C ASN A 10 4.64 -4.94 12.52
N ILE A 11 4.00 -3.82 12.28
CA ILE A 11 3.35 -3.51 11.00
C ILE A 11 4.28 -2.62 10.21
N LEU A 12 4.50 -2.98 8.95
CA LEU A 12 5.29 -2.16 8.02
C LEU A 12 4.40 -1.08 7.45
N ILE A 13 4.80 0.18 7.61
CA ILE A 13 4.04 1.30 7.07
C ILE A 13 4.83 1.92 5.93
N VAL A 14 4.22 1.93 4.75
CA VAL A 14 4.80 2.49 3.54
C VAL A 14 4.09 3.80 3.25
N THR A 15 4.81 4.91 3.28
CA THR A 15 4.25 6.21 2.93
C THR A 15 4.72 6.61 1.55
N VAL A 16 3.79 6.85 0.64
CA VAL A 16 4.11 7.40 -0.67
C VAL A 16 4.22 8.92 -0.49
N GLU A 17 5.41 9.46 -0.76
CA GLU A 17 5.72 10.87 -0.51
C GLU A 17 5.42 11.75 -1.71
N ASP A 18 5.26 11.15 -2.89
CA ASP A 18 5.06 11.84 -4.14
C ASP A 18 3.56 11.98 -4.45
N GLU A 19 3.18 13.05 -5.12
CA GLU A 19 1.79 13.21 -5.57
C GLU A 19 1.42 12.18 -6.63
N ARG A 20 2.40 11.67 -7.37
CA ARG A 20 2.18 10.70 -8.45
C ARG A 20 2.86 9.38 -8.10
N ALA A 21 2.05 8.35 -7.99
CA ALA A 21 2.53 6.99 -7.74
C ALA A 21 2.49 6.22 -9.05
N THR A 22 3.62 6.14 -9.73
CA THR A 22 3.68 5.66 -11.10
C THR A 22 4.83 4.68 -11.33
N VAL A 23 4.94 4.24 -12.59
CA VAL A 23 5.98 3.34 -13.06
C VAL A 23 7.39 3.86 -12.74
N GLU A 24 7.56 5.17 -12.54
CA GLU A 24 8.88 5.75 -12.25
C GLU A 24 9.54 5.10 -11.04
N PHE A 25 8.75 4.74 -10.02
CA PHE A 25 9.36 4.10 -8.84
C PHE A 25 8.68 2.79 -8.43
N SER A 26 7.62 2.36 -9.13
CA SER A 26 6.86 1.19 -8.69
C SER A 26 7.66 -0.10 -8.72
N ALA A 27 8.59 -0.25 -9.67
CA ALA A 27 9.42 -1.47 -9.74
C ALA A 27 10.36 -1.57 -8.53
N ALA A 28 11.03 -0.47 -8.18
CA ALA A 28 11.92 -0.44 -7.03
C ALA A 28 11.13 -0.65 -5.73
N LEU A 29 9.98 0.01 -5.62
CA LEU A 29 9.11 -0.14 -4.45
C LEU A 29 8.66 -1.60 -4.31
N LYS A 30 8.22 -2.21 -5.40
CA LYS A 30 7.76 -3.59 -5.38
C LYS A 30 8.86 -4.52 -4.87
N GLN A 31 10.06 -4.37 -5.38
CA GLN A 31 11.19 -5.20 -4.98
C GLN A 31 11.47 -5.06 -3.48
N GLU A 32 11.58 -3.83 -2.99
CA GLU A 32 11.85 -3.57 -1.58
C GLU A 32 10.71 -4.08 -0.68
N LEU A 33 9.47 -3.85 -1.10
CA LEU A 33 8.30 -4.28 -0.36
C LEU A 33 8.26 -5.80 -0.21
N LEU A 34 8.43 -6.52 -1.32
CA LEU A 34 8.36 -7.98 -1.30
C LEU A 34 9.50 -8.58 -0.46
N GLU A 35 10.70 -7.99 -0.51
CA GLU A 35 11.80 -8.44 0.33
C GLU A 35 11.50 -8.25 1.82
N LYS A 36 10.91 -7.14 2.19
CA LYS A 36 10.55 -6.87 3.59
C LYS A 36 9.46 -7.82 4.09
N ILE A 37 8.47 -8.07 3.26
CA ILE A 37 7.40 -9.01 3.62
C ILE A 37 7.98 -10.42 3.77
N GLU A 38 8.83 -10.84 2.84
CA GLU A 38 9.47 -12.15 2.90
C GLU A 38 10.29 -12.30 4.17
N GLY A 39 10.95 -11.23 4.61
CA GLY A 39 11.82 -11.26 5.78
C GLY A 39 11.07 -11.30 7.10
N ASN A 40 10.39 -10.24 7.47
CA ASN A 40 9.86 -10.10 8.82
C ASN A 40 8.43 -9.59 8.92
N TYR A 41 7.83 -9.11 7.84
CA TYR A 41 6.54 -8.44 7.92
C TYR A 41 5.49 -9.21 7.14
N ASN A 42 4.35 -9.47 7.79
CA ASN A 42 3.20 -10.03 7.09
C ASN A 42 2.02 -9.06 7.10
N ASN A 43 2.13 -7.95 7.83
CA ASN A 43 1.09 -6.92 7.87
C ASN A 43 1.68 -5.60 7.40
N VAL A 44 1.01 -4.98 6.44
CA VAL A 44 1.49 -3.77 5.78
C VAL A 44 0.36 -2.75 5.69
N ILE A 45 0.71 -1.48 5.86
CA ILE A 45 -0.20 -0.36 5.60
C ILE A 45 0.46 0.53 4.55
N PHE A 46 -0.29 0.87 3.49
CA PHE A 46 0.12 1.88 2.54
C PHE A 46 -0.62 3.17 2.81
N ASP A 47 0.13 4.22 3.11
CA ASP A 47 -0.42 5.56 3.29
C ASP A 47 -0.30 6.31 1.97
N LEU A 48 -1.44 6.56 1.32
CA LEU A 48 -1.52 7.23 0.05
C LEU A 48 -2.09 8.65 0.17
N SER A 49 -2.05 9.22 1.38
CA SER A 49 -2.67 10.52 1.62
C SER A 49 -2.05 11.67 0.83
N LYS A 50 -0.81 11.51 0.37
CA LYS A 50 -0.12 12.53 -0.44
C LYS A 50 -0.27 12.30 -1.94
N ALA A 51 -0.78 11.14 -2.35
CA ALA A 51 -0.89 10.79 -3.76
C ALA A 51 -2.25 11.21 -4.33
N ASN A 52 -2.23 11.90 -5.46
CA ASN A 52 -3.45 12.27 -6.17
C ASN A 52 -3.57 11.59 -7.53
N PHE A 53 -2.59 10.77 -7.90
CA PHE A 53 -2.61 10.02 -9.14
C PHE A 53 -1.88 8.70 -8.96
N VAL A 54 -2.45 7.62 -9.49
CA VAL A 54 -1.82 6.29 -9.51
C VAL A 54 -1.98 5.72 -10.92
N ASP A 55 -0.98 4.93 -11.36
CA ASP A 55 -1.12 4.22 -12.63
C ASP A 55 -1.26 2.72 -12.37
N SER A 56 -1.46 1.96 -13.45
CA SER A 56 -1.68 0.51 -13.33
C SER A 56 -0.45 -0.22 -12.79
N SER A 57 0.75 0.28 -13.06
CA SER A 57 1.98 -0.31 -12.55
C SER A 57 2.03 -0.24 -11.02
N PHE A 58 1.68 0.93 -10.47
CA PHE A 58 1.64 1.11 -9.03
C PHE A 58 0.56 0.24 -8.39
N LEU A 59 -0.63 0.20 -9.00
CA LEU A 59 -1.72 -0.65 -8.50
C LEU A 59 -1.30 -2.11 -8.50
N GLY A 60 -0.56 -2.55 -9.52
CA GLY A 60 -0.01 -3.90 -9.56
C GLY A 60 0.93 -4.19 -8.41
N THR A 61 1.71 -3.19 -7.99
CA THR A 61 2.60 -3.33 -6.83
C THR A 61 1.80 -3.58 -5.56
N LEU A 62 0.68 -2.85 -5.37
CA LEU A 62 -0.18 -3.06 -4.21
C LEU A 62 -0.77 -4.47 -4.20
N VAL A 63 -1.23 -4.94 -5.36
CA VAL A 63 -1.79 -6.29 -5.47
C VAL A 63 -0.74 -7.35 -5.17
N ALA A 64 0.48 -7.19 -5.70
CA ALA A 64 1.57 -8.12 -5.41
C ALA A 64 1.89 -8.16 -3.91
N GLY A 65 1.90 -6.99 -3.26
CA GLY A 65 2.13 -6.92 -1.82
C GLY A 65 1.03 -7.62 -1.03
N LEU A 66 -0.23 -7.40 -1.41
CA LEU A 66 -1.35 -8.06 -0.74
C LEU A 66 -1.26 -9.57 -0.85
N LYS A 67 -0.97 -10.08 -2.05
CA LYS A 67 -0.82 -11.53 -2.25
C LYS A 67 0.27 -12.10 -1.37
N LYS A 68 1.40 -11.42 -1.27
CA LYS A 68 2.51 -11.89 -0.45
C LYS A 68 2.14 -11.90 1.03
N CYS A 69 1.49 -10.83 1.50
CA CYS A 69 1.02 -10.77 2.88
C CYS A 69 0.04 -11.91 3.19
N THR A 70 -0.91 -12.13 2.29
CA THR A 70 -1.92 -13.17 2.46
C THR A 70 -1.29 -14.55 2.55
N MET A 71 -0.27 -14.82 1.73
CA MET A 71 0.46 -16.09 1.76
C MET A 71 1.15 -16.31 3.11
N LYS A 72 1.41 -15.26 3.86
CA LYS A 72 2.04 -15.32 5.17
C LYS A 72 1.04 -15.08 6.31
N ASN A 73 -0.25 -15.28 6.03
CA ASN A 73 -1.34 -15.11 7.00
C ASN A 73 -1.50 -13.69 7.50
N GLY A 74 -1.12 -12.72 6.68
CA GLY A 74 -1.26 -11.30 6.99
C GLY A 74 -2.17 -10.58 6.04
N ASP A 75 -2.08 -9.26 6.04
CA ASP A 75 -2.92 -8.41 5.20
C ASP A 75 -2.17 -7.14 4.81
N LEU A 76 -2.65 -6.49 3.76
CA LEU A 76 -2.16 -5.19 3.33
C LEU A 76 -3.36 -4.25 3.27
N LYS A 77 -3.33 -3.21 4.10
CA LYS A 77 -4.40 -2.22 4.17
C LYS A 77 -3.95 -0.90 3.55
N ILE A 78 -4.92 -0.15 3.06
CA ILE A 78 -4.66 1.14 2.39
C ILE A 78 -5.32 2.25 3.22
N VAL A 79 -4.64 3.38 3.37
CA VAL A 79 -5.23 4.52 4.10
C VAL A 79 -5.06 5.82 3.33
N GLY A 80 -5.99 6.73 3.58
CA GLY A 80 -5.86 8.13 3.19
C GLY A 80 -6.11 8.43 1.74
N LEU A 81 -6.92 7.63 1.05
CA LEU A 81 -7.16 7.86 -0.38
C LEU A 81 -7.78 9.22 -0.66
N GLN A 82 -7.12 9.99 -1.53
CA GLN A 82 -7.73 11.18 -2.10
C GLN A 82 -8.74 10.75 -3.17
N GLU A 83 -9.68 11.61 -3.48
CA GLU A 83 -10.78 11.26 -4.39
C GLU A 83 -10.34 10.71 -5.75
N PRO A 84 -9.34 11.31 -6.45
CA PRO A 84 -8.93 10.73 -7.75
C PRO A 84 -8.39 9.32 -7.64
N VAL A 85 -7.70 9.01 -6.54
CA VAL A 85 -7.15 7.67 -6.32
C VAL A 85 -8.26 6.71 -5.93
N SER A 86 -9.18 7.16 -5.07
CA SER A 86 -10.35 6.37 -4.69
C SER A 86 -11.17 5.96 -5.92
N SER A 87 -11.34 6.89 -6.87
CA SER A 87 -12.03 6.60 -8.11
C SER A 87 -11.36 5.49 -8.91
N MET A 88 -10.02 5.46 -8.93
CA MET A 88 -9.28 4.40 -9.61
C MET A 88 -9.49 3.05 -8.93
N PHE A 89 -9.58 3.03 -7.60
CA PHE A 89 -9.88 1.79 -6.87
C PHE A 89 -11.30 1.30 -7.20
N GLU A 90 -12.23 2.22 -7.37
CA GLU A 90 -13.60 1.86 -7.76
C GLU A 90 -13.66 1.33 -9.19
N LEU A 91 -13.04 2.04 -10.13
CA LEU A 91 -13.04 1.64 -11.54
C LEU A 91 -12.41 0.28 -11.77
N THR A 92 -11.35 -0.01 -11.05
CA THR A 92 -10.63 -1.28 -11.18
C THR A 92 -11.20 -2.37 -10.27
N ARG A 93 -12.16 -2.03 -9.44
CA ARG A 93 -12.77 -2.90 -8.43
C ARG A 93 -11.78 -3.37 -7.35
N LEU A 94 -10.66 -2.71 -7.22
CA LEU A 94 -9.67 -3.07 -6.20
C LEU A 94 -10.19 -2.82 -4.78
N PHE A 95 -11.21 -1.94 -4.63
CA PHE A 95 -11.83 -1.74 -3.32
C PHE A 95 -12.40 -3.04 -2.74
N LYS A 96 -12.64 -4.05 -3.58
CA LYS A 96 -13.20 -5.33 -3.11
C LYS A 96 -12.17 -6.21 -2.43
N ILE A 97 -10.89 -6.02 -2.75
CA ILE A 97 -9.83 -6.88 -2.19
C ILE A 97 -8.98 -6.20 -1.13
N PHE A 98 -9.04 -4.87 -1.03
CA PHE A 98 -8.28 -4.13 -0.03
C PHE A 98 -9.20 -3.58 1.06
N ASP A 99 -8.72 -3.63 2.29
CA ASP A 99 -9.32 -2.93 3.41
C ASP A 99 -8.84 -1.48 3.35
N ILE A 100 -9.76 -0.55 3.16
CA ILE A 100 -9.41 0.87 2.97
C ILE A 100 -9.97 1.67 4.15
N LEU A 101 -9.08 2.41 4.82
CA LEU A 101 -9.45 3.19 6.00
C LEU A 101 -8.97 4.62 5.83
N ASP A 102 -9.33 5.49 6.76
CA ASP A 102 -8.98 6.91 6.63
C ASP A 102 -7.58 7.22 7.15
N THR A 103 -7.15 6.58 8.22
CA THR A 103 -5.87 6.92 8.87
C THR A 103 -5.05 5.70 9.21
N VAL A 104 -3.75 5.93 9.39
CA VAL A 104 -2.83 4.87 9.82
C VAL A 104 -3.26 4.30 11.17
N ASP A 105 -3.67 5.16 12.12
CA ASP A 105 -4.09 4.69 13.45
C ASP A 105 -5.28 3.74 13.38
N GLU A 106 -6.27 4.08 12.55
CA GLU A 106 -7.41 3.20 12.35
C GLU A 106 -7.00 1.86 11.74
N ALA A 107 -6.08 1.89 10.78
CA ALA A 107 -5.61 0.67 10.13
C ALA A 107 -4.82 -0.22 11.09
N ILE A 108 -3.99 0.37 11.95
CA ILE A 108 -3.24 -0.41 12.95
C ILE A 108 -4.22 -1.17 13.85
N LYS A 109 -5.29 -0.52 14.27
CA LYS A 109 -6.28 -1.14 15.14
C LYS A 109 -7.12 -2.22 14.44
N ALA A 110 -7.14 -2.21 13.13
CA ALA A 110 -7.95 -3.14 12.34
C ALA A 110 -7.24 -4.46 12.04
N PHE A 111 -5.96 -4.58 12.36
CA PHE A 111 -5.24 -5.84 12.18
C PHE A 111 -5.57 -6.86 13.26
#